data_7ab29125cb8be2fa74d593c623a1dbbc
#
_entry.id   7ab29125cb8be2fa74d593c623a1dbbc
#
_cell.length_a   1.000
_cell.length_b   1.000
_cell.length_c   1.000
_cell.angle_alpha   90.00
_cell.angle_beta   90.00
_cell.angle_gamma   90.00
#
_symmetry.space_group_name_H-M   'P 1'
#
loop_
_entity.id
_entity.type
_entity.pdbx_description
1 polymer ?
#
loop_
_entity_poly.entity_id
_entity_poly.type
_entity_poly.pdbx_seq_one_letter_code
_entity_poly.pdbx_strand_id
1 'polypeptide(L)'
;MLRTKKVLAYVACLILTLLMTSSSKLTTIFIIGDSTAAEKSRFKSSPERGWGMVLQGCFDDKILVDNHAVNGRSSKSFIDEGRWQKVLDKIKPGDYVIIQFGHNDEKPDPKRHTDAETSFADNLRRYVNETRAKGGIPVIMNAVVRRCWYVEKDTNDDDEKLRGTNYDGEEKINSDTLVDTHGKYVIVPEKVAKEMNVTFVNATKITHDMETRLGAEGGRKLHMWFRPGENRQVPKGRQDNTHYNIYGAHVVANLLADALGEEIPALKKHIRHYDYVVSAQGRGNYITLQEAVDAVPVGKKAKVLVLGGTWQKPTIAKGKKIQFVKQLGAKIG
;
A
#
# COMPACT_ATOMS: atom_id res chain seq x y z
N MET A 1 -50.94 18.10 -33.72
CA MET A 1 -49.54 18.44 -33.89
C MET A 1 -48.89 19.17 -32.70
N LEU A 2 -49.55 20.00 -31.90
CA LEU A 2 -48.94 20.72 -30.76
C LEU A 2 -48.66 19.80 -29.55
N ARG A 3 -49.48 18.77 -29.26
CA ARG A 3 -49.30 17.83 -28.11
C ARG A 3 -48.12 16.90 -28.29
N THR A 4 -47.87 16.42 -29.52
CA THR A 4 -46.71 15.54 -29.82
C THR A 4 -45.36 16.28 -29.70
N LYS A 5 -45.29 17.56 -30.08
CA LYS A 5 -44.06 18.36 -29.93
C LYS A 5 -43.69 18.64 -28.45
N LYS A 6 -44.71 18.81 -27.57
CA LYS A 6 -44.46 19.00 -26.12
C LYS A 6 -43.99 17.69 -25.46
N VAL A 7 -44.53 16.54 -25.84
CA VAL A 7 -44.06 15.25 -25.27
C VAL A 7 -42.63 14.93 -25.72
N LEU A 8 -42.27 15.17 -26.98
CA LEU A 8 -40.88 15.02 -27.45
C LEU A 8 -39.91 15.94 -26.74
N ALA A 9 -40.33 17.20 -26.45
CA ALA A 9 -39.48 18.13 -25.70
C ALA A 9 -39.24 17.71 -24.24
N TYR A 10 -40.26 17.16 -23.56
CA TYR A 10 -40.11 16.62 -22.19
C TYR A 10 -39.24 15.35 -22.13
N VAL A 11 -39.37 14.45 -23.13
CA VAL A 11 -38.51 13.26 -23.21
C VAL A 11 -37.07 13.64 -23.54
N ALA A 12 -36.86 14.61 -24.44
CA ALA A 12 -35.51 15.12 -24.73
C ALA A 12 -34.88 15.83 -23.52
N CYS A 13 -35.63 16.63 -22.72
CA CYS A 13 -35.14 17.19 -21.47
C CYS A 13 -34.85 16.15 -20.41
N LEU A 14 -35.66 15.09 -20.27
CA LEU A 14 -35.36 13.98 -19.34
C LEU A 14 -34.10 13.20 -19.74
N ILE A 15 -33.88 12.98 -21.03
CA ILE A 15 -32.68 12.33 -21.53
C ILE A 15 -31.46 13.24 -21.39
N LEU A 16 -31.59 14.56 -21.60
CA LEU A 16 -30.49 15.50 -21.36
C LEU A 16 -30.13 15.63 -19.87
N THR A 17 -31.10 15.57 -18.96
CA THR A 17 -30.82 15.59 -17.52
C THR A 17 -30.19 14.29 -17.02
N LEU A 18 -30.47 13.12 -17.64
CA LEU A 18 -29.74 11.88 -17.34
C LEU A 18 -28.29 11.89 -17.87
N LEU A 19 -27.99 12.67 -18.91
CA LEU A 19 -26.66 12.77 -19.50
C LEU A 19 -25.74 13.79 -18.79
N MET A 20 -26.30 14.65 -17.93
CA MET A 20 -25.55 15.74 -17.28
C MET A 20 -25.00 15.37 -15.89
N THR A 21 -25.15 14.16 -15.38
CA THR A 21 -24.64 13.76 -14.05
C THR A 21 -23.60 12.65 -14.09
N SER A 22 -22.81 12.56 -15.14
CA SER A 22 -21.57 11.80 -15.08
C SER A 22 -20.45 12.66 -14.49
N SER A 23 -20.65 13.19 -13.30
CA SER A 23 -19.54 13.50 -12.42
C SER A 23 -18.85 12.14 -12.18
N SER A 24 -17.64 11.95 -12.70
CA SER A 24 -16.88 10.74 -12.46
C SER A 24 -16.73 10.57 -10.95
N LYS A 25 -17.53 9.64 -10.39
CA LYS A 25 -17.58 9.38 -8.95
C LYS A 25 -16.17 9.03 -8.49
N LEU A 26 -15.65 9.78 -7.54
CA LEU A 26 -14.41 9.44 -6.84
C LEU A 26 -14.60 8.09 -6.16
N THR A 27 -13.76 7.12 -6.49
CA THR A 27 -13.76 5.80 -5.86
C THR A 27 -12.69 5.76 -4.79
N THR A 28 -13.04 5.31 -3.59
CA THR A 28 -12.10 5.18 -2.48
C THR A 28 -11.59 3.75 -2.38
N ILE A 29 -10.28 3.61 -2.19
CA ILE A 29 -9.64 2.36 -1.77
C ILE A 29 -9.26 2.51 -0.30
N PHE A 30 -10.00 1.85 0.58
CA PHE A 30 -9.63 1.70 1.98
C PHE A 30 -8.60 0.59 2.12
N ILE A 31 -7.58 0.80 2.97
CA ILE A 31 -6.59 -0.23 3.32
C ILE A 31 -6.71 -0.50 4.81
N ILE A 32 -6.98 -1.74 5.19
CA ILE A 32 -6.85 -2.22 6.56
C ILE A 32 -5.72 -3.24 6.64
N GLY A 33 -4.89 -3.14 7.68
CA GLY A 33 -3.70 -3.97 7.77
C GLY A 33 -2.77 -3.56 8.92
N ASP A 34 -1.57 -4.07 8.83
CA ASP A 34 -0.52 -3.95 9.84
C ASP A 34 0.56 -2.89 9.50
N SER A 35 1.73 -3.02 10.15
CA SER A 35 2.84 -2.07 10.01
C SER A 35 3.46 -2.01 8.62
N THR A 36 3.33 -3.07 7.81
CA THR A 36 3.92 -3.12 6.47
C THR A 36 3.18 -2.21 5.49
N ALA A 37 1.88 -1.95 5.75
CA ALA A 37 1.05 -1.02 4.97
C ALA A 37 0.84 0.35 5.65
N ALA A 38 1.11 0.48 6.96
CA ALA A 38 0.69 1.61 7.78
C ALA A 38 1.33 2.95 7.43
N GLU A 39 0.59 4.03 7.74
CA GLU A 39 1.12 5.39 7.80
C GLU A 39 2.21 5.50 8.87
N LYS A 40 3.29 6.24 8.58
CA LYS A 40 4.43 6.46 9.48
C LYS A 40 4.48 7.91 9.94
N SER A 41 4.13 8.16 11.21
CA SER A 41 4.10 9.52 11.78
C SER A 41 5.48 10.18 11.82
N ARG A 42 6.56 9.38 11.95
CA ARG A 42 7.95 9.86 12.04
C ARG A 42 8.63 10.04 10.67
N PHE A 43 7.88 10.22 9.60
CA PHE A 43 8.39 10.26 8.23
C PHE A 43 9.44 11.35 7.95
N LYS A 44 9.53 12.40 8.77
CA LYS A 44 10.57 13.45 8.64
C LYS A 44 11.92 13.01 9.21
N SER A 45 11.91 12.13 10.21
CA SER A 45 13.09 11.67 10.94
C SER A 45 13.42 10.19 10.75
N SER A 46 12.62 9.48 9.96
CA SER A 46 12.82 8.06 9.64
C SER A 46 12.52 7.81 8.17
N PRO A 47 13.33 7.01 7.47
CA PRO A 47 13.06 6.60 6.10
C PRO A 47 11.99 5.49 6.00
N GLU A 48 11.43 5.00 7.11
CA GLU A 48 10.43 3.94 7.12
C GLU A 48 9.11 4.39 6.48
N ARG A 49 8.57 3.57 5.57
CA ARG A 49 7.24 3.76 4.95
C ARG A 49 6.50 2.43 4.89
N GLY A 50 5.16 2.49 5.02
CA GLY A 50 4.31 1.38 4.62
C GLY A 50 3.99 1.45 3.13
N TRP A 51 3.81 0.31 2.46
CA TRP A 51 3.41 0.30 1.05
C TRP A 51 2.05 0.98 0.85
N GLY A 52 1.11 0.81 1.78
CA GLY A 52 -0.20 1.47 1.74
C GLY A 52 -0.11 2.99 1.92
N MET A 53 0.88 3.49 2.67
CA MET A 53 1.12 4.92 2.84
C MET A 53 1.43 5.62 1.51
N VAL A 54 2.12 4.95 0.60
CA VAL A 54 2.57 5.53 -0.68
C VAL A 54 1.70 5.12 -1.87
N LEU A 55 0.70 4.25 -1.66
CA LEU A 55 -0.13 3.67 -2.72
C LEU A 55 -0.91 4.73 -3.53
N GLN A 56 -1.26 5.88 -2.93
CA GLN A 56 -1.89 6.99 -3.67
C GLN A 56 -1.07 7.42 -4.89
N GLY A 57 0.26 7.30 -4.80
CA GLY A 57 1.18 7.61 -5.89
C GLY A 57 1.08 6.72 -7.12
N CYS A 58 0.34 5.61 -7.02
CA CYS A 58 0.16 4.64 -8.10
C CYS A 58 -1.15 4.83 -8.88
N PHE A 59 -1.96 5.85 -8.56
CA PHE A 59 -3.25 6.08 -9.20
C PHE A 59 -3.40 7.50 -9.75
N ASP A 60 -4.40 7.70 -10.61
CA ASP A 60 -4.83 9.03 -11.03
C ASP A 60 -5.81 9.66 -10.02
N ASP A 61 -6.32 10.85 -10.34
CA ASP A 61 -7.20 11.65 -9.48
C ASP A 61 -8.63 11.10 -9.32
N LYS A 62 -8.96 9.97 -9.95
CA LYS A 62 -10.26 9.29 -9.82
C LYS A 62 -10.28 8.27 -8.69
N ILE A 63 -9.11 7.92 -8.18
CA ILE A 63 -8.95 7.00 -7.04
C ILE A 63 -8.38 7.78 -5.85
N LEU A 64 -9.05 7.65 -4.70
CA LEU A 64 -8.57 8.12 -3.41
C LEU A 64 -8.14 6.91 -2.57
N VAL A 65 -6.94 6.92 -2.04
CA VAL A 65 -6.47 5.92 -1.07
C VAL A 65 -6.64 6.46 0.35
N ASP A 66 -7.49 5.80 1.14
CA ASP A 66 -7.69 6.08 2.58
C ASP A 66 -7.09 4.93 3.39
N ASN A 67 -5.83 5.10 3.82
CA ASN A 67 -5.08 4.07 4.50
C ASN A 67 -5.34 4.09 6.01
N HIS A 68 -5.95 3.02 6.51
CA HIS A 68 -6.27 2.77 7.92
C HIS A 68 -5.38 1.71 8.58
N ALA A 69 -4.39 1.16 7.86
CA ALA A 69 -3.45 0.19 8.42
C ALA A 69 -2.67 0.80 9.61
N VAL A 70 -2.42 0.01 10.64
CA VAL A 70 -1.79 0.48 11.88
C VAL A 70 -0.70 -0.49 12.35
N ASN A 71 0.45 0.09 12.77
CA ASN A 71 1.58 -0.68 13.28
C ASN A 71 1.16 -1.65 14.40
N GLY A 72 1.61 -2.92 14.30
CA GLY A 72 1.44 -3.93 15.32
C GLY A 72 0.02 -4.52 15.43
N ARG A 73 -0.88 -4.25 14.48
CA ARG A 73 -2.26 -4.78 14.53
C ARG A 73 -2.38 -6.06 13.74
N SER A 74 -3.03 -7.02 14.38
CA SER A 74 -3.53 -8.24 13.77
C SER A 74 -4.97 -8.04 13.28
N SER A 75 -5.52 -9.00 12.57
CA SER A 75 -6.94 -9.02 12.19
C SER A 75 -7.85 -8.91 13.40
N LYS A 76 -7.48 -9.59 14.52
CA LYS A 76 -8.18 -9.55 15.80
C LYS A 76 -8.10 -8.17 16.45
N SER A 77 -6.91 -7.68 16.73
CA SER A 77 -6.73 -6.42 17.47
C SER A 77 -7.27 -5.21 16.73
N PHE A 78 -7.31 -5.24 15.39
CA PHE A 78 -7.91 -4.18 14.58
C PHE A 78 -9.44 -4.11 14.78
N ILE A 79 -10.10 -5.26 15.00
CA ILE A 79 -11.53 -5.34 15.37
C ILE A 79 -11.71 -4.89 16.81
N ASP A 80 -10.98 -5.49 17.76
CA ASP A 80 -11.15 -5.31 19.20
C ASP A 80 -10.96 -3.86 19.65
N GLU A 81 -10.08 -3.12 18.97
CA GLU A 81 -9.82 -1.69 19.22
C GLU A 81 -10.84 -0.75 18.53
N GLY A 82 -11.90 -1.28 17.90
CA GLY A 82 -12.91 -0.50 17.19
C GLY A 82 -12.39 0.24 15.95
N ARG A 83 -11.22 -0.14 15.42
CA ARG A 83 -10.63 0.48 14.23
C ARG A 83 -11.41 0.12 12.98
N TRP A 84 -11.88 -1.12 12.91
CA TRP A 84 -12.70 -1.58 11.80
C TRP A 84 -14.02 -0.81 11.69
N GLN A 85 -14.68 -0.54 12.81
CA GLN A 85 -15.90 0.26 12.78
C GLN A 85 -15.71 1.64 12.15
N LYS A 86 -14.58 2.30 12.43
CA LYS A 86 -14.25 3.60 11.82
C LYS A 86 -14.10 3.57 10.30
N VAL A 87 -13.71 2.42 9.75
CA VAL A 87 -13.66 2.20 8.29
C VAL A 87 -15.04 1.94 7.73
N LEU A 88 -15.81 1.05 8.38
CA LEU A 88 -17.18 0.71 8.00
C LEU A 88 -18.11 1.94 7.91
N ASP A 89 -17.90 2.92 8.79
CA ASP A 89 -18.71 4.14 8.81
C ASP A 89 -18.43 5.06 7.59
N LYS A 90 -17.32 4.84 6.89
CA LYS A 90 -16.90 5.64 5.74
C LYS A 90 -17.22 4.99 4.39
N ILE A 91 -17.35 3.66 4.35
CA ILE A 91 -17.54 2.91 3.10
C ILE A 91 -18.83 3.33 2.41
N LYS A 92 -18.73 3.59 1.12
CA LYS A 92 -19.85 3.87 0.22
C LYS A 92 -19.94 2.78 -0.84
N PRO A 93 -21.14 2.53 -1.42
CA PRO A 93 -21.28 1.57 -2.49
C PRO A 93 -20.32 1.83 -3.65
N GLY A 94 -19.55 0.77 -4.00
CA GLY A 94 -18.54 0.79 -5.05
C GLY A 94 -17.12 1.19 -4.60
N ASP A 95 -16.91 1.51 -3.32
CA ASP A 95 -15.57 1.65 -2.75
C ASP A 95 -14.92 0.28 -2.54
N TYR A 96 -13.60 0.22 -2.60
CA TYR A 96 -12.83 -1.00 -2.35
C TYR A 96 -12.28 -1.02 -0.93
N VAL A 97 -12.15 -2.22 -0.37
CA VAL A 97 -11.48 -2.45 0.92
C VAL A 97 -10.41 -3.52 0.72
N ILE A 98 -9.16 -3.12 0.79
CA ILE A 98 -8.01 -4.03 0.80
C ILE A 98 -7.80 -4.51 2.24
N ILE A 99 -7.83 -5.83 2.43
CA ILE A 99 -7.69 -6.51 3.71
C ILE A 99 -6.37 -7.28 3.69
N GLN A 100 -5.36 -6.82 4.47
CA GLN A 100 -4.03 -7.42 4.51
C GLN A 100 -3.53 -7.55 5.94
N PHE A 101 -3.54 -8.77 6.47
CA PHE A 101 -3.07 -9.14 7.80
C PHE A 101 -2.23 -10.42 7.74
N GLY A 102 -1.64 -10.81 8.87
CA GLY A 102 -0.83 -12.02 9.05
C GLY A 102 0.35 -11.79 9.99
N HIS A 103 1.18 -10.77 9.73
CA HIS A 103 2.41 -10.48 10.49
C HIS A 103 2.26 -10.40 12.02
N ASN A 104 1.09 -10.05 12.52
CA ASN A 104 0.83 -9.94 13.95
C ASN A 104 -0.15 -11.00 14.45
N ASP A 105 -0.88 -11.63 13.56
CA ASP A 105 -1.80 -12.72 13.86
C ASP A 105 -1.07 -13.98 14.33
N GLU A 106 0.10 -14.24 13.77
CA GLU A 106 0.97 -15.37 14.12
C GLU A 106 1.71 -15.21 15.45
N LYS A 107 1.78 -13.99 16.01
CA LYS A 107 2.52 -13.72 17.25
C LYS A 107 1.87 -14.33 18.46
N PRO A 108 2.64 -14.82 19.45
CA PRO A 108 2.12 -15.49 20.63
C PRO A 108 1.36 -14.56 21.62
N ASP A 109 1.46 -13.23 21.46
CA ASP A 109 0.77 -12.26 22.30
C ASP A 109 -0.75 -12.40 22.18
N PRO A 110 -1.49 -12.78 23.26
CA PRO A 110 -2.95 -13.05 23.19
C PRO A 110 -3.78 -11.86 22.72
N LYS A 111 -3.27 -10.64 22.81
CA LYS A 111 -3.97 -9.44 22.28
C LYS A 111 -3.98 -9.39 20.76
N ARG A 112 -3.07 -10.10 20.11
CA ARG A 112 -2.89 -10.10 18.65
C ARG A 112 -3.10 -11.48 18.05
N HIS A 113 -2.73 -12.52 18.78
CA HIS A 113 -2.76 -13.89 18.29
C HIS A 113 -4.12 -14.32 17.79
N THR A 114 -4.11 -15.05 16.68
CA THR A 114 -5.22 -15.79 16.11
C THR A 114 -4.73 -17.15 15.63
N ASP A 115 -5.59 -18.15 15.65
CA ASP A 115 -5.29 -19.41 14.98
C ASP A 115 -5.61 -19.28 13.49
N ALA A 116 -4.64 -19.64 12.65
CA ALA A 116 -4.70 -19.37 11.21
C ALA A 116 -5.97 -19.90 10.53
N GLU A 117 -6.33 -21.17 10.81
CA GLU A 117 -7.43 -21.88 10.14
C GLU A 117 -8.80 -21.63 10.76
N THR A 118 -8.85 -21.02 11.94
CA THR A 118 -10.09 -20.70 12.67
C THR A 118 -10.27 -19.20 12.84
N SER A 119 -9.81 -18.61 13.93
CA SER A 119 -10.11 -17.22 14.26
C SER A 119 -9.53 -16.19 13.28
N PHE A 120 -8.39 -16.47 12.63
CA PHE A 120 -7.91 -15.61 11.55
C PHE A 120 -8.83 -15.67 10.33
N ALA A 121 -9.18 -16.89 9.89
CA ALA A 121 -10.11 -17.10 8.78
C ALA A 121 -11.47 -16.45 9.06
N ASP A 122 -12.00 -16.58 10.29
CA ASP A 122 -13.28 -15.98 10.69
C ASP A 122 -13.22 -14.44 10.67
N ASN A 123 -12.13 -13.85 11.11
CA ASN A 123 -11.93 -12.41 11.02
C ASN A 123 -11.93 -11.94 9.55
N LEU A 124 -11.27 -12.67 8.65
CA LEU A 124 -11.27 -12.34 7.21
C LEU A 124 -12.69 -12.45 6.62
N ARG A 125 -13.45 -13.51 6.95
CA ARG A 125 -14.86 -13.66 6.54
C ARG A 125 -15.71 -12.50 7.05
N ARG A 126 -15.51 -12.09 8.29
CA ARG A 126 -16.20 -10.95 8.89
C ARG A 126 -15.92 -9.66 8.12
N TYR A 127 -14.65 -9.33 7.84
CA TYR A 127 -14.30 -8.16 7.05
C TYR A 127 -14.97 -8.15 5.67
N VAL A 128 -14.99 -9.30 4.98
CA VAL A 128 -15.65 -9.45 3.68
C VAL A 128 -17.16 -9.20 3.77
N ASN A 129 -17.84 -9.86 4.71
CA ASN A 129 -19.29 -9.77 4.86
C ASN A 129 -19.73 -8.34 5.23
N GLU A 130 -19.06 -7.73 6.19
CA GLU A 130 -19.39 -6.38 6.64
C GLU A 130 -19.08 -5.33 5.57
N THR A 131 -18.00 -5.51 4.78
CA THR A 131 -17.71 -4.67 3.59
C THR A 131 -18.85 -4.75 2.58
N ARG A 132 -19.27 -5.96 2.23
CA ARG A 132 -20.38 -6.19 1.29
C ARG A 132 -21.70 -5.62 1.79
N ALA A 133 -21.97 -5.71 3.08
CA ALA A 133 -23.17 -5.14 3.71
C ALA A 133 -23.25 -3.61 3.54
N LYS A 134 -22.10 -2.93 3.39
CA LYS A 134 -22.03 -1.50 3.07
C LYS A 134 -22.03 -1.20 1.56
N GLY A 135 -22.15 -2.21 0.70
CA GLY A 135 -22.03 -2.07 -0.75
C GLY A 135 -20.59 -1.88 -1.24
N GLY A 136 -19.60 -2.07 -0.37
CA GLY A 136 -18.18 -2.04 -0.72
C GLY A 136 -17.73 -3.34 -1.38
N ILE A 137 -16.59 -3.30 -2.03
CA ILE A 137 -15.96 -4.40 -2.76
C ILE A 137 -14.72 -4.85 -1.97
N PRO A 138 -14.77 -6.00 -1.28
CA PRO A 138 -13.62 -6.51 -0.55
C PRO A 138 -12.56 -7.09 -1.50
N VAL A 139 -11.29 -6.88 -1.15
CA VAL A 139 -10.11 -7.46 -1.81
C VAL A 139 -9.23 -8.04 -0.71
N ILE A 140 -8.99 -9.34 -0.73
CA ILE A 140 -8.09 -9.98 0.21
C ILE A 140 -6.67 -10.02 -0.37
N MET A 141 -5.70 -9.66 0.47
CA MET A 141 -4.27 -9.88 0.22
C MET A 141 -3.69 -10.72 1.37
N ASN A 142 -2.78 -11.64 1.04
CA ASN A 142 -1.94 -12.24 2.08
C ASN A 142 -0.79 -11.29 2.47
N ALA A 143 -0.04 -11.65 3.50
CA ALA A 143 1.07 -10.85 3.99
C ALA A 143 2.16 -10.68 2.93
N VAL A 144 2.81 -9.53 2.87
CA VAL A 144 4.07 -9.37 2.14
C VAL A 144 5.16 -10.18 2.85
N VAL A 145 6.18 -10.67 2.11
CA VAL A 145 7.23 -11.47 2.73
C VAL A 145 8.12 -10.65 3.67
N ARG A 146 8.75 -11.31 4.61
CA ARG A 146 9.95 -10.82 5.28
C ARG A 146 11.17 -11.25 4.46
N ARG A 147 12.18 -10.41 4.42
CA ARG A 147 13.47 -10.73 3.83
C ARG A 147 14.22 -11.69 4.77
N CYS A 148 14.00 -12.99 4.63
CA CYS A 148 14.64 -14.01 5.45
C CYS A 148 15.46 -14.97 4.57
N TRP A 149 16.78 -14.95 4.75
CA TRP A 149 17.74 -15.82 4.04
C TRP A 149 18.47 -16.76 5.02
N TYR A 150 17.80 -17.04 6.14
CA TYR A 150 18.35 -17.86 7.19
C TYR A 150 17.32 -18.89 7.66
N VAL A 151 17.73 -20.16 7.68
CA VAL A 151 16.94 -21.24 8.26
C VAL A 151 17.48 -21.53 9.65
N GLU A 152 16.68 -21.27 10.68
CA GLU A 152 16.95 -21.74 12.04
C GLU A 152 16.52 -23.19 12.17
N LYS A 153 17.33 -23.99 12.88
CA LYS A 153 17.01 -25.41 13.13
C LYS A 153 15.93 -25.56 14.21
N ASP A 154 15.77 -24.56 15.07
CA ASP A 154 14.77 -24.53 16.15
C ASP A 154 13.82 -23.34 15.88
N THR A 155 12.72 -23.66 15.20
CA THR A 155 11.70 -22.68 14.84
C THR A 155 10.73 -22.44 15.99
N ASN A 156 11.06 -21.48 16.86
CA ASN A 156 10.06 -20.73 17.58
C ASN A 156 9.97 -19.36 16.89
N ASP A 157 9.01 -19.25 15.99
CA ASP A 157 8.90 -18.22 14.97
C ASP A 157 8.47 -16.86 15.54
N ASP A 158 9.31 -16.27 16.36
CA ASP A 158 9.19 -14.86 16.63
C ASP A 158 10.04 -14.07 15.61
N ASP A 159 9.36 -13.39 14.67
CA ASP A 159 9.98 -12.49 13.71
C ASP A 159 10.67 -11.28 14.33
N GLU A 160 10.62 -11.13 15.66
CA GLU A 160 11.36 -10.09 16.39
C GLU A 160 12.85 -10.16 16.06
N LYS A 161 13.39 -11.37 15.79
CA LYS A 161 14.78 -11.56 15.33
C LYS A 161 15.05 -10.96 13.95
N LEU A 162 14.03 -10.88 13.09
CA LEU A 162 14.12 -10.26 11.75
C LEU A 162 13.88 -8.75 11.78
N ARG A 163 13.59 -8.19 12.95
CA ARG A 163 13.18 -6.81 13.15
C ARG A 163 14.09 -6.08 14.12
N GLY A 164 15.39 -6.16 13.86
CA GLY A 164 16.41 -5.48 14.67
C GLY A 164 16.24 -3.97 14.68
N THR A 165 16.28 -3.37 15.86
CA THR A 165 16.28 -1.90 16.02
C THR A 165 17.68 -1.31 15.95
N ASN A 166 18.71 -2.14 16.10
CA ASN A 166 20.13 -1.78 16.06
C ASN A 166 20.86 -2.64 15.02
N TYR A 167 21.99 -2.16 14.56
CA TYR A 167 22.93 -2.96 13.78
C TYR A 167 23.79 -3.78 14.74
N ASP A 168 23.82 -5.09 14.55
CA ASP A 168 24.57 -6.05 15.37
C ASP A 168 25.55 -6.90 14.52
N GLY A 169 26.21 -6.27 13.58
CA GLY A 169 27.15 -6.93 12.67
C GLY A 169 26.52 -7.42 11.38
N GLU A 170 27.27 -8.19 10.59
CA GLU A 170 26.76 -8.72 9.32
C GLU A 170 25.74 -9.84 9.56
N GLU A 171 24.70 -9.83 8.75
CA GLU A 171 23.63 -10.81 8.78
C GLU A 171 24.14 -12.22 8.45
N LYS A 172 23.68 -13.21 9.20
CA LYS A 172 23.93 -14.60 8.88
C LYS A 172 22.99 -15.05 7.75
N ILE A 173 23.57 -15.58 6.67
CA ILE A 173 22.86 -16.14 5.53
C ILE A 173 23.29 -17.59 5.41
N ASN A 174 22.33 -18.53 5.39
CA ASN A 174 22.60 -19.97 5.22
C ASN A 174 21.60 -20.65 4.28
N SER A 175 20.76 -19.87 3.59
CA SER A 175 19.80 -20.35 2.61
C SER A 175 20.02 -19.67 1.25
N ASP A 176 19.97 -20.44 0.18
CA ASP A 176 20.02 -19.96 -1.19
C ASP A 176 18.64 -19.51 -1.70
N THR A 177 17.60 -19.72 -0.91
CA THR A 177 16.21 -19.34 -1.20
C THR A 177 15.63 -18.52 -0.08
N LEU A 178 14.70 -17.62 -0.43
CA LEU A 178 13.96 -16.86 0.56
C LEU A 178 13.09 -17.80 1.39
N VAL A 179 13.18 -17.69 2.71
CA VAL A 179 12.49 -18.56 3.67
C VAL A 179 11.12 -17.97 4.00
N ASP A 180 10.06 -18.77 3.88
CA ASP A 180 8.73 -18.37 4.37
C ASP A 180 8.72 -18.36 5.90
N THR A 181 8.25 -17.26 6.45
CA THR A 181 8.16 -17.03 7.90
C THR A 181 6.71 -16.91 8.40
N HIS A 182 5.72 -17.10 7.51
CA HIS A 182 4.31 -16.90 7.84
C HIS A 182 3.48 -18.19 7.86
N GLY A 183 3.97 -19.26 7.25
CA GLY A 183 3.32 -20.56 7.25
C GLY A 183 1.85 -20.50 6.81
N LYS A 184 0.94 -21.00 7.65
CA LYS A 184 -0.50 -21.06 7.32
C LYS A 184 -1.16 -19.68 7.11
N TYR A 185 -0.61 -18.61 7.69
CA TYR A 185 -1.15 -17.25 7.51
C TYR A 185 -0.99 -16.71 6.09
N VAL A 186 -0.13 -17.32 5.27
CA VAL A 186 -0.04 -17.04 3.82
C VAL A 186 -1.13 -17.74 3.02
N ILE A 187 -1.47 -18.99 3.42
CA ILE A 187 -2.36 -19.87 2.66
C ILE A 187 -3.83 -19.58 2.93
N VAL A 188 -4.17 -19.28 4.17
CA VAL A 188 -5.57 -19.09 4.62
C VAL A 188 -6.27 -17.92 3.92
N PRO A 189 -5.65 -16.76 3.68
CA PRO A 189 -6.29 -15.67 2.94
C PRO A 189 -6.79 -16.08 1.55
N GLU A 190 -6.01 -16.86 0.81
CA GLU A 190 -6.43 -17.37 -0.51
C GLU A 190 -7.60 -18.35 -0.41
N LYS A 191 -7.57 -19.26 0.59
CA LYS A 191 -8.69 -20.20 0.85
C LYS A 191 -9.99 -19.46 1.15
N VAL A 192 -9.94 -18.46 2.02
CA VAL A 192 -11.11 -17.64 2.37
C VAL A 192 -11.60 -16.82 1.17
N ALA A 193 -10.69 -16.24 0.38
CA ALA A 193 -11.06 -15.49 -0.82
C ALA A 193 -11.79 -16.38 -1.84
N LYS A 194 -11.28 -17.59 -2.06
CA LYS A 194 -11.89 -18.58 -2.95
C LYS A 194 -13.26 -19.04 -2.42
N GLU A 195 -13.35 -19.37 -1.13
CA GLU A 195 -14.60 -19.77 -0.45
C GLU A 195 -15.70 -18.71 -0.59
N MET A 196 -15.33 -17.45 -0.39
CA MET A 196 -16.27 -16.33 -0.39
C MET A 196 -16.45 -15.67 -1.77
N ASN A 197 -15.78 -16.18 -2.81
CA ASN A 197 -15.76 -15.57 -4.14
C ASN A 197 -15.39 -14.07 -4.10
N VAL A 198 -14.22 -13.78 -3.52
CA VAL A 198 -13.63 -12.44 -3.37
C VAL A 198 -12.35 -12.36 -4.19
N THR A 199 -12.08 -11.19 -4.77
CA THR A 199 -10.79 -10.92 -5.42
C THR A 199 -9.64 -11.17 -4.45
N PHE A 200 -8.66 -11.95 -4.89
CA PHE A 200 -7.44 -12.24 -4.15
C PHE A 200 -6.22 -11.70 -4.88
N VAL A 201 -5.35 -10.99 -4.18
CA VAL A 201 -4.03 -10.57 -4.67
C VAL A 201 -2.96 -11.27 -3.84
N ASN A 202 -2.14 -12.10 -4.48
CA ASN A 202 -1.09 -12.86 -3.82
C ASN A 202 0.14 -11.97 -3.56
N ALA A 203 0.04 -11.10 -2.54
CA ALA A 203 1.10 -10.18 -2.16
C ALA A 203 2.37 -10.92 -1.71
N THR A 204 2.22 -12.08 -1.05
CA THR A 204 3.34 -12.94 -0.68
C THR A 204 4.13 -13.37 -1.92
N LYS A 205 3.46 -13.95 -2.95
CA LYS A 205 4.14 -14.39 -4.17
C LYS A 205 4.84 -13.24 -4.89
N ILE A 206 4.16 -12.12 -5.02
CA ILE A 206 4.69 -10.92 -5.71
C ILE A 206 5.97 -10.43 -5.03
N THR A 207 5.94 -10.30 -3.71
CA THR A 207 7.10 -9.82 -2.94
C THR A 207 8.18 -10.88 -2.79
N HIS A 208 7.81 -12.17 -2.71
CA HIS A 208 8.77 -13.29 -2.75
C HIS A 208 9.55 -13.32 -4.08
N ASP A 209 8.87 -13.22 -5.20
CA ASP A 209 9.51 -13.22 -6.52
C ASP A 209 10.43 -12.00 -6.70
N MET A 210 10.03 -10.85 -6.16
CA MET A 210 10.85 -9.64 -6.15
C MET A 210 12.12 -9.83 -5.32
N GLU A 211 12.00 -10.28 -4.07
CA GLU A 211 13.11 -10.51 -3.15
C GLU A 211 14.07 -11.58 -3.70
N THR A 212 13.55 -12.68 -4.21
CA THR A 212 14.35 -13.77 -4.81
C THR A 212 15.16 -13.25 -5.99
N ARG A 213 14.57 -12.43 -6.86
CA ARG A 213 15.28 -11.85 -8.00
C ARG A 213 16.39 -10.89 -7.61
N LEU A 214 16.20 -10.17 -6.50
CA LEU A 214 17.18 -9.21 -5.98
C LEU A 214 18.30 -9.90 -5.19
N GLY A 215 18.03 -11.08 -4.64
CA GLY A 215 18.91 -11.77 -3.72
C GLY A 215 19.06 -11.06 -2.38
N ALA A 216 19.82 -11.65 -1.47
CA ALA A 216 19.94 -11.16 -0.10
C ALA A 216 20.42 -9.69 -0.02
N GLU A 217 21.48 -9.32 -0.73
CA GLU A 217 22.03 -7.96 -0.68
C GLU A 217 21.18 -6.94 -1.47
N GLY A 218 20.56 -7.35 -2.57
CA GLY A 218 19.66 -6.49 -3.34
C GLY A 218 18.36 -6.20 -2.60
N GLY A 219 17.76 -7.23 -2.00
CA GLY A 219 16.55 -7.11 -1.18
C GLY A 219 16.76 -6.22 0.04
N ARG A 220 17.94 -6.27 0.68
CA ARG A 220 18.30 -5.39 1.80
C ARG A 220 18.00 -3.92 1.52
N LYS A 221 18.21 -3.46 0.28
CA LYS A 221 18.00 -2.06 -0.13
C LYS A 221 16.52 -1.62 -0.09
N LEU A 222 15.59 -2.56 0.00
CA LEU A 222 14.15 -2.26 0.11
C LEU A 222 13.72 -2.06 1.56
N HIS A 223 14.44 -2.63 2.50
CA HIS A 223 14.05 -2.71 3.91
C HIS A 223 14.70 -1.63 4.77
N MET A 224 14.23 -1.53 6.03
CA MET A 224 14.87 -0.71 7.06
C MET A 224 16.16 -1.35 7.56
N TRP A 225 16.95 -1.85 6.62
CA TRP A 225 18.23 -2.49 6.86
C TRP A 225 19.37 -1.61 6.33
N PHE A 226 20.17 -1.09 7.24
CA PHE A 226 21.28 -0.18 6.96
C PHE A 226 22.49 -0.54 7.79
N ARG A 227 23.68 -0.56 7.20
CA ARG A 227 24.93 -0.54 7.95
C ARG A 227 25.15 0.84 8.57
N PRO A 228 26.00 0.97 9.61
CA PRO A 228 26.37 2.27 10.15
C PRO A 228 26.89 3.21 9.05
N GLY A 229 26.36 4.44 9.04
CA GLY A 229 26.76 5.47 8.07
C GLY A 229 26.04 5.42 6.71
N GLU A 230 25.33 4.35 6.36
CA GLU A 230 24.63 4.24 5.06
C GLU A 230 23.41 5.17 4.95
N ASN A 231 22.78 5.52 6.05
CA ASN A 231 21.62 6.39 6.04
C ASN A 231 21.71 7.47 7.11
N ARG A 232 21.56 8.74 6.70
CA ARG A 232 21.67 9.90 7.61
C ARG A 232 20.62 9.89 8.74
N GLN A 233 19.43 9.35 8.48
CA GLN A 233 18.34 9.27 9.48
C GLN A 233 18.51 8.05 10.41
N VAL A 234 19.40 7.12 10.05
CA VAL A 234 19.71 5.90 10.83
C VAL A 234 21.22 5.73 10.90
N PRO A 235 21.96 6.70 11.51
CA PRO A 235 23.43 6.76 11.42
C PRO A 235 24.14 5.58 12.09
N LYS A 236 23.52 4.95 13.09
CA LYS A 236 24.04 3.76 13.80
C LYS A 236 23.73 2.44 13.09
N GLY A 237 23.02 2.49 11.97
CA GLY A 237 22.51 1.30 11.29
C GLY A 237 21.25 0.73 11.95
N ARG A 238 20.63 -0.23 11.27
CA ARG A 238 19.44 -0.97 11.71
C ARG A 238 19.34 -2.24 10.89
N GLN A 239 18.90 -3.34 11.50
CA GLN A 239 18.68 -4.63 10.83
C GLN A 239 17.21 -5.03 10.94
N ASP A 240 16.37 -4.45 10.08
CA ASP A 240 14.95 -4.75 10.05
C ASP A 240 14.58 -5.29 8.66
N ASN A 241 14.36 -6.57 8.62
CA ASN A 241 14.05 -7.35 7.42
C ASN A 241 12.54 -7.42 7.13
N THR A 242 11.71 -6.73 7.91
CA THR A 242 10.25 -6.70 7.79
C THR A 242 9.73 -5.41 7.18
N HIS A 243 10.20 -4.25 7.68
CA HIS A 243 9.65 -2.96 7.27
C HIS A 243 10.43 -2.37 6.10
N TYR A 244 9.69 -1.73 5.20
CA TYR A 244 10.26 -1.07 4.03
C TYR A 244 10.77 0.34 4.34
N ASN A 245 11.85 0.73 3.69
CA ASN A 245 12.24 2.13 3.58
C ASN A 245 11.44 2.84 2.46
N ILE A 246 11.72 4.13 2.22
CA ILE A 246 11.04 4.93 1.19
C ILE A 246 11.06 4.23 -0.17
N TYR A 247 12.24 3.75 -0.59
CA TYR A 247 12.41 3.11 -1.90
C TYR A 247 11.62 1.80 -1.98
N GLY A 248 11.78 0.91 -1.00
CA GLY A 248 11.10 -0.38 -0.95
C GLY A 248 9.57 -0.25 -0.91
N ALA A 249 9.05 0.70 -0.12
CA ALA A 249 7.61 0.93 -0.05
C ALA A 249 7.02 1.34 -1.42
N HIS A 250 7.72 2.20 -2.17
CA HIS A 250 7.29 2.58 -3.52
C HIS A 250 7.38 1.43 -4.51
N VAL A 251 8.44 0.61 -4.46
CA VAL A 251 8.56 -0.59 -5.31
C VAL A 251 7.40 -1.54 -5.06
N VAL A 252 7.14 -1.88 -3.79
CA VAL A 252 6.06 -2.79 -3.41
C VAL A 252 4.68 -2.21 -3.75
N ALA A 253 4.44 -0.93 -3.50
CA ALA A 253 3.17 -0.29 -3.84
C ALA A 253 2.88 -0.33 -5.35
N ASN A 254 3.89 -0.10 -6.21
CA ASN A 254 3.72 -0.21 -7.66
C ASN A 254 3.38 -1.66 -8.07
N LEU A 255 4.11 -2.66 -7.56
CA LEU A 255 3.84 -4.07 -7.87
C LEU A 255 2.43 -4.50 -7.43
N LEU A 256 2.00 -4.08 -6.23
CA LEU A 256 0.66 -4.39 -5.73
C LEU A 256 -0.45 -3.61 -6.49
N ALA A 257 -0.18 -2.38 -6.93
CA ALA A 257 -1.11 -1.62 -7.76
C ALA A 257 -1.30 -2.29 -9.12
N ASP A 258 -0.22 -2.73 -9.77
CA ASP A 258 -0.28 -3.46 -11.04
C ASP A 258 -1.08 -4.75 -10.89
N ALA A 259 -0.82 -5.54 -9.84
CA ALA A 259 -1.58 -6.76 -9.55
C ALA A 259 -3.06 -6.49 -9.27
N LEU A 260 -3.38 -5.40 -8.54
CA LEU A 260 -4.77 -4.95 -8.38
C LEU A 260 -5.44 -4.65 -9.72
N GLY A 261 -4.69 -4.06 -10.66
CA GLY A 261 -5.20 -3.77 -12.01
C GLY A 261 -5.39 -5.02 -12.87
N GLU A 262 -4.59 -6.06 -12.66
CA GLU A 262 -4.76 -7.35 -13.33
C GLU A 262 -6.02 -8.06 -12.86
N GLU A 263 -6.26 -8.08 -11.55
CA GLU A 263 -7.42 -8.72 -10.93
C GLU A 263 -8.70 -7.88 -11.04
N ILE A 264 -8.60 -6.54 -11.13
CA ILE A 264 -9.74 -5.62 -11.14
C ILE A 264 -9.63 -4.68 -12.34
N PRO A 265 -10.18 -5.04 -13.51
CA PRO A 265 -10.07 -4.22 -14.73
C PRO A 265 -10.57 -2.78 -14.57
N ALA A 266 -11.53 -2.56 -13.67
CA ALA A 266 -12.04 -1.23 -13.34
C ALA A 266 -10.97 -0.31 -12.71
N LEU A 267 -9.99 -0.85 -11.97
CA LEU A 267 -8.87 -0.11 -11.41
C LEU A 267 -7.72 0.06 -12.41
N LYS A 268 -7.51 -0.90 -13.32
CA LYS A 268 -6.41 -0.90 -14.29
C LYS A 268 -6.28 0.42 -15.05
N LYS A 269 -7.39 0.97 -15.52
CA LYS A 269 -7.43 2.24 -16.29
C LYS A 269 -6.98 3.46 -15.46
N HIS A 270 -6.94 3.34 -14.15
CA HIS A 270 -6.58 4.40 -13.20
C HIS A 270 -5.14 4.28 -12.68
N ILE A 271 -4.45 3.17 -12.96
CA ILE A 271 -3.06 2.97 -12.54
C ILE A 271 -2.14 3.89 -13.34
N ARG A 272 -1.19 4.51 -12.66
CA ARG A 272 -0.18 5.41 -13.20
C ARG A 272 1.17 5.12 -12.58
N HIS A 273 2.21 5.25 -13.39
CA HIS A 273 3.59 5.20 -12.94
C HIS A 273 4.24 6.57 -13.07
N TYR A 274 4.85 7.03 -12.00
CA TYR A 274 5.56 8.30 -11.95
C TYR A 274 7.02 8.03 -11.58
N ASP A 275 7.94 8.83 -12.13
CA ASP A 275 9.35 8.71 -11.77
C ASP A 275 9.59 9.10 -10.31
N TYR A 276 8.87 10.12 -9.85
CA TYR A 276 8.88 10.58 -8.46
C TYR A 276 7.50 11.04 -8.00
N VAL A 277 7.26 10.87 -6.71
CA VAL A 277 6.07 11.36 -6.02
C VAL A 277 6.51 12.31 -4.91
N VAL A 278 5.86 13.47 -4.80
CA VAL A 278 6.12 14.48 -3.78
C VAL A 278 4.91 14.64 -2.88
N SER A 279 5.13 14.55 -1.57
CA SER A 279 4.08 14.74 -0.57
C SER A 279 4.65 15.32 0.72
N ALA A 280 4.15 16.46 1.16
CA ALA A 280 4.51 17.07 2.44
C ALA A 280 4.13 16.20 3.67
N GLN A 281 3.32 15.16 3.45
CA GLN A 281 2.89 14.20 4.47
C GLN A 281 3.71 12.90 4.44
N GLY A 282 4.81 12.84 3.65
CA GLY A 282 5.67 11.66 3.56
C GLY A 282 5.12 10.50 2.72
N ARG A 283 4.02 10.72 1.97
CA ARG A 283 3.39 9.73 1.08
C ARG A 283 4.07 9.67 -0.30
N GLY A 284 5.26 10.19 -0.43
CA GLY A 284 6.05 10.24 -1.67
C GLY A 284 7.52 9.91 -1.42
N ASN A 285 8.27 9.88 -2.52
CA ASN A 285 9.73 9.72 -2.48
C ASN A 285 10.40 10.92 -1.79
N TYR A 286 9.80 12.12 -1.95
CA TYR A 286 10.31 13.38 -1.42
C TYR A 286 9.23 14.14 -0.66
N ILE A 287 9.66 14.93 0.32
CA ILE A 287 8.77 15.78 1.13
C ILE A 287 8.76 17.23 0.65
N THR A 288 9.68 17.61 -0.21
CA THR A 288 9.71 18.92 -0.87
C THR A 288 9.79 18.78 -2.40
N LEU A 289 9.26 19.78 -3.11
CA LEU A 289 9.28 19.77 -4.58
C LEU A 289 10.70 19.98 -5.12
N GLN A 290 11.54 20.76 -4.41
CA GLN A 290 12.92 21.00 -4.80
C GLN A 290 13.76 19.71 -4.75
N GLU A 291 13.62 18.91 -3.67
CA GLU A 291 14.33 17.61 -3.58
C GLU A 291 14.00 16.69 -4.77
N ALA A 292 12.72 16.62 -5.17
CA ALA A 292 12.33 15.82 -6.33
C ALA A 292 12.95 16.34 -7.64
N VAL A 293 12.97 17.65 -7.81
CA VAL A 293 13.59 18.30 -8.99
C VAL A 293 15.09 18.06 -9.01
N ASP A 294 15.75 18.16 -7.86
CA ASP A 294 17.21 17.95 -7.75
C ASP A 294 17.59 16.49 -8.07
N ALA A 295 16.75 15.54 -7.68
CA ALA A 295 16.95 14.12 -7.95
C ALA A 295 16.84 13.73 -9.45
N VAL A 296 16.18 14.54 -10.29
CA VAL A 296 16.10 14.26 -11.73
C VAL A 296 17.47 14.48 -12.37
N PRO A 297 18.06 13.48 -13.05
CA PRO A 297 19.35 13.64 -13.73
C PRO A 297 19.26 14.64 -14.87
N VAL A 298 20.35 15.41 -15.10
CA VAL A 298 20.48 16.29 -16.26
C VAL A 298 20.35 15.48 -17.56
N GLY A 299 19.63 16.01 -18.53
CA GLY A 299 19.37 15.33 -19.81
C GLY A 299 18.20 14.34 -19.79
N LYS A 300 17.65 14.00 -18.61
CA LYS A 300 16.50 13.09 -18.48
C LYS A 300 15.18 13.86 -18.45
N LYS A 301 14.14 13.19 -18.94
CA LYS A 301 12.74 13.57 -18.70
C LYS A 301 12.24 12.86 -17.46
N ALA A 302 11.45 13.54 -16.64
CA ALA A 302 10.80 12.93 -15.49
C ALA A 302 9.35 13.42 -15.35
N LYS A 303 8.45 12.49 -14.99
CA LYS A 303 7.09 12.77 -14.61
C LYS A 303 7.01 12.75 -13.09
N VAL A 304 6.77 13.90 -12.48
CA VAL A 304 6.72 14.11 -11.04
C VAL A 304 5.28 14.33 -10.61
N LEU A 305 4.75 13.39 -9.81
CA LEU A 305 3.44 13.56 -9.17
C LEU A 305 3.58 14.45 -7.94
N VAL A 306 2.70 15.44 -7.82
CA VAL A 306 2.63 16.36 -6.67
C VAL A 306 1.30 16.17 -5.97
N LEU A 307 1.33 15.68 -4.72
CA LEU A 307 0.16 15.37 -3.91
C LEU A 307 -0.17 16.52 -2.96
N GLY A 308 -1.39 17.03 -3.06
CA GLY A 308 -1.98 18.00 -2.12
C GLY A 308 -1.12 19.23 -1.80
N GLY A 309 -1.72 20.21 -1.13
CA GLY A 309 -1.01 21.36 -0.58
C GLY A 309 -0.60 22.45 -1.59
N THR A 310 -0.03 23.52 -1.06
CA THR A 310 0.58 24.62 -1.83
C THR A 310 2.09 24.51 -1.78
N TRP A 311 2.71 24.47 -2.94
CA TRP A 311 4.13 24.24 -3.13
C TRP A 311 4.81 25.46 -3.69
N GLN A 312 5.99 25.80 -3.19
CA GLN A 312 6.85 26.82 -3.80
C GLN A 312 7.32 26.32 -5.16
N LYS A 313 7.37 27.20 -6.14
CA LYS A 313 7.92 26.91 -7.46
C LYS A 313 9.39 26.52 -7.33
N PRO A 314 9.80 25.31 -7.81
CA PRO A 314 11.17 24.89 -7.69
C PRO A 314 12.06 25.56 -8.72
N THR A 315 13.33 25.69 -8.41
CA THR A 315 14.37 26.05 -9.37
C THR A 315 14.75 24.83 -10.19
N ILE A 316 14.62 24.91 -11.51
CA ILE A 316 14.94 23.80 -12.41
C ILE A 316 16.24 24.11 -13.14
N ALA A 317 17.27 23.30 -12.91
CA ALA A 317 18.56 23.45 -13.58
C ALA A 317 18.44 23.22 -15.10
N LYS A 318 19.26 23.94 -15.88
CA LYS A 318 19.32 23.82 -17.34
C LYS A 318 19.55 22.34 -17.74
N GLY A 319 18.78 21.88 -18.72
CA GLY A 319 18.90 20.51 -19.26
C GLY A 319 18.01 19.47 -18.56
N LYS A 320 17.33 19.77 -17.44
CA LYS A 320 16.29 18.91 -16.88
C LYS A 320 14.94 19.17 -17.56
N LYS A 321 14.20 18.10 -17.86
CA LYS A 321 12.85 18.19 -18.43
C LYS A 321 11.85 17.53 -17.47
N ILE A 322 11.05 18.34 -16.77
CA ILE A 322 10.16 17.84 -15.70
C ILE A 322 8.72 18.16 -16.07
N GLN A 323 7.88 17.13 -16.07
CA GLN A 323 6.44 17.26 -16.16
C GLN A 323 5.83 17.07 -14.79
N PHE A 324 5.22 18.13 -14.23
CA PHE A 324 4.46 18.03 -12.99
C PHE A 324 3.03 17.57 -13.26
N VAL A 325 2.60 16.53 -12.55
CA VAL A 325 1.21 16.07 -12.49
C VAL A 325 0.70 16.41 -11.09
N LYS A 326 -0.42 17.12 -11.01
CA LYS A 326 -0.98 17.61 -9.74
C LYS A 326 -2.22 16.83 -9.37
N GLN A 327 -2.31 16.34 -8.14
CA GLN A 327 -3.47 15.64 -7.60
C GLN A 327 -3.84 16.16 -6.21
N LEU A 328 -5.04 15.81 -5.72
CA LEU A 328 -5.52 16.15 -4.39
C LEU A 328 -5.45 17.67 -4.10
N GLY A 329 -5.72 18.49 -5.09
CA GLY A 329 -5.72 19.95 -4.95
C GLY A 329 -4.33 20.61 -4.88
N ALA A 330 -3.26 19.92 -5.31
CA ALA A 330 -1.91 20.48 -5.32
C ALA A 330 -1.81 21.76 -6.20
N LYS A 331 -1.19 22.79 -5.65
CA LYS A 331 -0.91 24.07 -6.32
C LYS A 331 0.59 24.32 -6.28
N ILE A 332 1.16 24.78 -7.40
CA ILE A 332 2.56 25.21 -7.49
C ILE A 332 2.53 26.69 -7.85
N GLY A 333 2.99 27.53 -6.92
CA GLY A 333 3.02 28.98 -7.03
C GLY A 333 4.34 29.52 -7.57
#